data_63c73fc3d4ea472ebfb2ba7d400c7f83
#
_entry.id   63c73fc3d4ea472ebfb2ba7d400c7f83
#
_cell.length_a   1.000
_cell.length_b   1.000
_cell.length_c   1.000
_cell.angle_alpha   90.00
_cell.angle_beta   90.00
_cell.angle_gamma   90.00
#
_symmetry.space_group_name_H-M   'P 1'
#
loop_
_entity.id
_entity.type
_entity.pdbx_description
1 polymer ?
#
loop_
_entity_poly.entity_id
_entity_poly.type
_entity_poly.pdbx_seq_one_letter_code
_entity_poly.pdbx_strand_id
1 'polypeptide(L)'
;MNSSFHPIVWLVAGCALVVTLGCRLPTGITHSRWAMEHPDYAEKYAEGAPKSDPIGKVKQASDARFLNGAEGTYVSAGAAYRSRTGAGFVADVGNENYLTSYLTQRMSVSGAAGWDQASIGLDTGLRLQTPTRLAPFVGIGGYAGMNWETVEADDDGVDNDDDGITDERGEEDTEYDLTMASIYPEVGAHFWWTPHARLTGFGRYWVTTDGRESDAWIVGGGLAFFRK
;
A
#
# COMPACT_ATOMS: atom_id res chain seq x y z
N MET A 1 -11.75 -22.47 -27.81
CA MET A 1 -12.05 -21.15 -27.16
C MET A 1 -11.98 -21.38 -25.67
N ASN A 2 -10.77 -21.49 -25.15
CA ASN A 2 -10.53 -21.62 -23.70
C ASN A 2 -10.33 -20.23 -23.14
N SER A 3 -11.27 -19.80 -22.29
CA SER A 3 -11.15 -18.58 -21.51
C SER A 3 -10.18 -18.84 -20.36
N SER A 4 -8.91 -18.58 -20.58
CA SER A 4 -7.96 -18.40 -19.49
C SER A 4 -8.44 -17.22 -18.63
N PHE A 5 -9.27 -17.51 -17.64
CA PHE A 5 -9.66 -16.54 -16.63
C PHE A 5 -8.42 -16.19 -15.84
N HIS A 6 -7.77 -15.09 -16.21
CA HIS A 6 -6.59 -14.59 -15.56
C HIS A 6 -6.81 -14.46 -14.06
N PRO A 7 -5.92 -15.02 -13.22
CA PRO A 7 -6.02 -14.94 -11.75
C PRO A 7 -6.06 -13.50 -11.23
N ILE A 8 -5.60 -12.54 -12.04
CA ILE A 8 -5.67 -11.09 -11.79
C ILE A 8 -7.10 -10.62 -11.51
N VAL A 9 -8.12 -11.14 -12.21
CA VAL A 9 -9.53 -10.74 -12.01
C VAL A 9 -10.01 -11.14 -10.62
N TRP A 10 -9.58 -12.30 -10.11
CA TRP A 10 -9.95 -12.77 -8.77
C TRP A 10 -9.21 -12.01 -7.67
N LEU A 11 -7.97 -11.60 -7.90
CA LEU A 11 -7.19 -10.81 -6.95
C LEU A 11 -7.79 -9.41 -6.79
N VAL A 12 -8.17 -8.76 -7.89
CA VAL A 12 -8.85 -7.45 -7.85
C VAL A 12 -10.25 -7.57 -7.24
N ALA A 13 -11.00 -8.62 -7.54
CA ALA A 13 -12.32 -8.88 -6.96
C ALA A 13 -12.24 -9.19 -5.46
N GLY A 14 -11.22 -9.95 -5.02
CA GLY A 14 -10.96 -10.24 -3.61
C GLY A 14 -10.61 -8.99 -2.80
N CYS A 15 -9.75 -8.14 -3.32
CA CYS A 15 -9.42 -6.85 -2.71
C CYS A 15 -10.64 -5.92 -2.62
N ALA A 16 -11.48 -5.87 -3.66
CA ALA A 16 -12.70 -5.08 -3.64
C ALA A 16 -13.71 -5.57 -2.59
N LEU A 17 -13.81 -6.89 -2.37
CA LEU A 17 -14.73 -7.47 -1.40
C LEU A 17 -14.33 -7.18 0.05
N VAL A 18 -13.02 -7.17 0.36
CA VAL A 18 -12.50 -6.83 1.70
C VAL A 18 -12.76 -5.35 2.03
N VAL A 19 -12.67 -4.47 1.03
CA VAL A 19 -12.99 -3.04 1.19
C VAL A 19 -14.47 -2.80 1.47
N THR A 20 -15.38 -3.59 0.88
CA THR A 20 -16.82 -3.40 1.06
C THR A 20 -17.35 -3.94 2.40
N LEU A 21 -16.69 -4.91 3.02
CA LEU A 21 -17.14 -5.56 4.26
C LEU A 21 -16.76 -4.81 5.55
N GLY A 22 -15.86 -3.81 5.50
CA GLY A 22 -15.36 -3.10 6.68
C GLY A 22 -15.52 -1.58 6.71
N CYS A 23 -15.77 -0.94 5.59
CA CYS A 23 -15.77 0.52 5.51
C CYS A 23 -17.18 1.13 5.62
N ARG A 24 -17.65 1.37 6.83
CA ARG A 24 -18.55 2.52 7.01
C ARG A 24 -17.69 3.77 6.82
N LEU A 25 -17.81 4.42 5.66
CA LEU A 25 -17.20 5.74 5.45
C LEU A 25 -17.64 6.67 6.59
N PRO A 26 -16.71 7.31 7.30
CA PRO A 26 -17.08 8.25 8.35
C PRO A 26 -17.88 9.39 7.70
N THR A 27 -19.07 9.63 8.20
CA THR A 27 -20.04 10.60 7.66
C THR A 27 -19.57 12.07 7.76
N GLY A 28 -18.37 12.32 8.30
CA GLY A 28 -17.78 13.65 8.48
C GLY A 28 -16.73 14.08 7.45
N ILE A 29 -16.45 13.28 6.40
CA ILE A 29 -15.34 13.56 5.45
C ILE A 29 -15.51 14.88 4.70
N THR A 30 -16.74 15.34 4.48
CA THR A 30 -17.02 16.46 3.58
C THR A 30 -17.26 17.81 4.27
N HIS A 31 -17.44 17.86 5.59
CA HIS A 31 -17.90 19.07 6.27
C HIS A 31 -17.05 19.56 7.44
N SER A 32 -15.99 18.85 7.83
CA SER A 32 -15.22 19.23 8.99
C SER A 32 -14.12 20.24 8.65
N ARG A 33 -14.10 21.34 9.36
CA ARG A 33 -12.94 22.22 9.37
C ARG A 33 -11.85 21.55 10.19
N TRP A 34 -10.68 21.35 9.59
CA TRP A 34 -9.51 20.66 10.15
C TRP A 34 -9.23 20.96 11.64
N ALA A 35 -9.37 22.21 12.05
CA ALA A 35 -9.04 22.66 13.42
C ALA A 35 -10.20 22.59 14.43
N MET A 36 -11.44 22.28 14.00
CA MET A 36 -12.63 22.46 14.87
C MET A 36 -13.14 21.17 15.51
N GLU A 37 -12.65 20.00 15.07
CA GLU A 37 -13.23 18.72 15.50
C GLU A 37 -12.45 18.01 16.60
N HIS A 38 -11.20 18.39 16.86
CA HIS A 38 -10.42 17.77 17.92
C HIS A 38 -10.59 18.55 19.23
N PRO A 39 -11.02 17.90 20.35
CA PRO A 39 -11.24 18.58 21.62
C PRO A 39 -10.04 19.38 22.14
N ASP A 40 -8.83 18.81 22.02
CA ASP A 40 -7.58 19.46 22.44
C ASP A 40 -7.25 20.69 21.58
N TYR A 41 -7.73 20.70 20.33
CA TYR A 41 -7.63 21.84 19.45
C TYR A 41 -8.67 22.91 19.75
N ALA A 42 -9.92 22.49 19.99
CA ALA A 42 -10.99 23.42 20.33
C ALA A 42 -10.68 24.16 21.63
N GLU A 43 -10.16 23.49 22.65
CA GLU A 43 -9.78 24.08 23.90
C GLU A 43 -8.61 25.07 23.78
N LYS A 44 -7.56 24.66 23.07
CA LYS A 44 -6.35 25.47 22.84
C LYS A 44 -6.62 26.71 21.99
N TYR A 45 -7.65 26.69 21.14
CA TYR A 45 -7.97 27.74 20.16
C TYR A 45 -9.32 28.40 20.39
N ALA A 46 -10.05 28.04 21.45
CA ALA A 46 -11.28 28.71 21.88
C ALA A 46 -11.06 30.19 22.20
N GLU A 47 -9.87 30.54 22.66
CA GLU A 47 -9.46 31.93 22.92
C GLU A 47 -9.05 32.72 21.68
N GLY A 48 -9.05 32.05 20.50
CA GLY A 48 -8.76 32.69 19.20
C GLY A 48 -7.32 33.20 19.09
N ALA A 49 -6.54 32.62 18.18
CA ALA A 49 -5.29 33.25 17.77
C ALA A 49 -5.60 34.69 17.31
N PRO A 50 -4.80 35.68 17.74
CA PRO A 50 -5.04 37.08 17.35
C PRO A 50 -5.26 37.16 15.86
N LYS A 51 -6.29 37.88 15.40
CA LYS A 51 -6.64 38.01 13.96
C LYS A 51 -5.47 38.51 13.10
N SER A 52 -4.45 39.07 13.74
CA SER A 52 -3.25 39.67 13.15
C SER A 52 -2.02 38.73 13.07
N ASP A 53 -2.08 37.46 13.52
CA ASP A 53 -0.94 36.53 13.44
C ASP A 53 -1.10 35.48 12.32
N PRO A 54 -0.69 35.78 11.08
CA PRO A 54 -0.76 34.82 9.98
C PRO A 54 0.16 33.60 10.17
N ILE A 55 1.30 33.76 10.85
CA ILE A 55 2.26 32.67 11.11
C ILE A 55 1.69 31.69 12.10
N GLY A 56 1.08 32.17 13.19
CA GLY A 56 0.39 31.33 14.16
C GLY A 56 -0.74 30.51 13.53
N LYS A 57 -1.51 31.13 12.63
CA LYS A 57 -2.57 30.44 11.87
C LYS A 57 -2.03 29.34 10.95
N VAL A 58 -0.90 29.58 10.29
CA VAL A 58 -0.25 28.56 9.42
C VAL A 58 0.28 27.42 10.27
N LYS A 59 0.95 27.70 11.40
CA LYS A 59 1.40 26.66 12.33
C LYS A 59 0.23 25.82 12.85
N GLN A 60 -0.87 26.46 13.20
CA GLN A 60 -2.08 25.80 13.65
C GLN A 60 -2.68 24.90 12.57
N ALA A 61 -2.82 25.42 11.37
CA ALA A 61 -3.39 24.67 10.25
C ALA A 61 -2.50 23.50 9.79
N SER A 62 -1.21 23.54 10.11
CA SER A 62 -0.25 22.49 9.73
C SER A 62 -0.04 21.41 10.80
N ASP A 63 -0.50 21.61 12.03
CA ASP A 63 -0.25 20.69 13.16
C ASP A 63 -1.19 19.46 13.08
N ALA A 64 -0.64 18.24 13.18
CA ALA A 64 -1.35 16.97 13.16
C ALA A 64 -1.01 16.09 14.39
N ARG A 65 -0.61 16.67 15.53
CA ARG A 65 -0.26 15.91 16.74
C ARG A 65 -1.42 15.17 17.41
N PHE A 66 -2.65 15.49 17.04
CA PHE A 66 -3.85 14.80 17.52
C PHE A 66 -3.96 13.33 17.10
N LEU A 67 -3.10 12.88 16.18
CA LEU A 67 -3.14 11.52 15.60
C LEU A 67 -2.63 10.41 16.53
N ASN A 68 -2.07 10.76 17.69
CA ASN A 68 -1.60 9.75 18.65
C ASN A 68 -2.72 8.76 19.02
N GLY A 69 -2.48 7.46 18.80
CA GLY A 69 -3.44 6.39 19.02
C GLY A 69 -4.57 6.29 17.99
N ALA A 70 -4.48 7.02 16.86
CA ALA A 70 -5.44 6.88 15.79
C ALA A 70 -5.22 5.56 15.04
N GLU A 71 -6.32 4.89 14.70
CA GLU A 71 -6.32 3.66 13.92
C GLU A 71 -7.05 3.90 12.60
N GLY A 72 -6.54 3.34 11.53
CA GLY A 72 -7.12 3.53 10.19
C GLY A 72 -6.97 2.32 9.29
N THR A 73 -7.85 2.26 8.30
CA THR A 73 -7.75 1.33 7.18
C THR A 73 -7.24 2.06 5.96
N TYR A 74 -6.38 1.43 5.19
CA TYR A 74 -5.84 2.02 3.97
C TYR A 74 -5.90 1.07 2.79
N VAL A 75 -5.87 1.67 1.61
CA VAL A 75 -5.64 1.02 0.32
C VAL A 75 -4.55 1.80 -0.40
N SER A 76 -3.62 1.09 -1.00
CA SER A 76 -2.57 1.68 -1.83
C SER A 76 -2.34 0.88 -3.09
N ALA A 77 -1.84 1.56 -4.12
CA ALA A 77 -1.40 0.93 -5.34
C ALA A 77 -0.16 1.65 -5.89
N GLY A 78 0.65 0.93 -6.63
CA GLY A 78 1.87 1.47 -7.22
C GLY A 78 2.32 0.71 -8.45
N ALA A 79 3.10 1.38 -9.28
CA ALA A 79 3.86 0.76 -10.34
C ALA A 79 5.12 0.12 -9.74
N ALA A 80 5.39 -1.11 -10.14
CA ALA A 80 6.60 -1.85 -9.81
C ALA A 80 7.48 -1.97 -11.05
N TYR A 81 8.80 -1.95 -10.85
CA TYR A 81 9.76 -2.23 -11.90
C TYR A 81 10.83 -3.18 -11.37
N ARG A 82 10.97 -4.33 -12.02
CA ARG A 82 12.01 -5.35 -11.79
C ARG A 82 12.92 -5.43 -13.01
N SER A 83 14.20 -5.66 -12.78
CA SER A 83 15.18 -5.73 -13.89
C SER A 83 14.98 -6.92 -14.81
N ARG A 84 14.50 -8.05 -14.27
CA ARG A 84 14.24 -9.30 -15.03
C ARG A 84 12.90 -9.27 -15.77
N THR A 85 11.81 -8.92 -15.09
CA THR A 85 10.44 -9.09 -15.61
C THR A 85 9.79 -7.78 -16.07
N GLY A 86 10.49 -6.64 -15.94
CA GLY A 86 10.02 -5.34 -16.40
C GLY A 86 8.99 -4.70 -15.47
N ALA A 87 7.96 -4.08 -16.06
CA ALA A 87 6.95 -3.32 -15.34
C ALA A 87 5.84 -4.22 -14.81
N GLY A 88 5.36 -3.90 -13.62
CA GLY A 88 4.24 -4.54 -12.97
C GLY A 88 3.51 -3.56 -12.07
N PHE A 89 2.62 -4.05 -11.24
CA PHE A 89 1.92 -3.25 -10.24
C PHE A 89 1.86 -3.97 -8.89
N VAL A 90 1.72 -3.18 -7.83
CA VAL A 90 1.52 -3.66 -6.46
C VAL A 90 0.26 -3.00 -5.90
N ALA A 91 -0.53 -3.72 -5.14
CA ALA A 91 -1.67 -3.20 -4.41
C ALA A 91 -1.68 -3.73 -2.98
N ASP A 92 -1.96 -2.86 -2.02
CA ASP A 92 -2.02 -3.18 -0.60
C ASP A 92 -3.38 -2.79 -0.03
N VAL A 93 -3.92 -3.63 0.84
CA VAL A 93 -5.12 -3.31 1.66
C VAL A 93 -4.83 -3.73 3.10
N GLY A 94 -4.99 -2.81 4.04
CA GLY A 94 -4.64 -3.11 5.43
C GLY A 94 -5.02 -2.04 6.44
N ASN A 95 -4.40 -2.18 7.60
CA ASN A 95 -4.58 -1.28 8.72
C ASN A 95 -3.29 -0.55 9.07
N GLU A 96 -3.43 0.67 9.55
CA GLU A 96 -2.35 1.52 9.99
C GLU A 96 -2.70 2.14 11.34
N ASN A 97 -1.76 2.06 12.29
CA ASN A 97 -1.93 2.51 13.66
C ASN A 97 -0.87 3.54 14.01
N TYR A 98 -1.29 4.69 14.51
CA TYR A 98 -0.40 5.72 15.04
C TYR A 98 0.01 5.35 16.47
N LEU A 99 1.18 4.71 16.64
CA LEU A 99 1.76 4.43 17.97
C LEU A 99 2.08 5.73 18.71
N THR A 100 2.55 6.72 17.96
CA THR A 100 2.71 8.11 18.39
C THR A 100 2.40 9.05 17.23
N SER A 101 2.37 10.37 17.44
CA SER A 101 2.24 11.32 16.32
C SER A 101 3.39 11.25 15.30
N TYR A 102 4.51 10.62 15.68
CA TYR A 102 5.72 10.51 14.84
C TYR A 102 5.94 9.11 14.28
N LEU A 103 5.33 8.09 14.87
CA LEU A 103 5.57 6.69 14.52
C LEU A 103 4.26 5.98 14.19
N THR A 104 4.19 5.40 13.00
CA THR A 104 3.09 4.54 12.57
C THR A 104 3.57 3.13 12.30
N GLN A 105 2.71 2.17 12.63
CA GLN A 105 2.81 0.78 12.22
C GLN A 105 1.72 0.50 11.20
N ARG A 106 2.05 -0.29 10.18
CA ARG A 106 1.09 -0.77 9.19
C ARG A 106 1.17 -2.28 9.01
N MET A 107 0.04 -2.89 8.68
CA MET A 107 -0.07 -4.30 8.31
C MET A 107 -1.10 -4.41 7.19
N SER A 108 -0.79 -5.18 6.15
CA SER A 108 -1.68 -5.36 5.01
C SER A 108 -1.53 -6.74 4.37
N VAL A 109 -2.56 -7.10 3.60
CA VAL A 109 -2.41 -8.05 2.50
C VAL A 109 -1.92 -7.25 1.31
N SER A 110 -0.87 -7.74 0.68
CA SER A 110 -0.24 -7.13 -0.49
C SER A 110 -0.23 -8.12 -1.63
N GLY A 111 -0.56 -7.66 -2.82
CA GLY A 111 -0.45 -8.41 -4.05
C GLY A 111 0.40 -7.66 -5.05
N ALA A 112 1.26 -8.36 -5.76
CA ALA A 112 2.01 -7.82 -6.89
C ALA A 112 1.78 -8.68 -8.13
N ALA A 113 1.74 -8.05 -9.30
CA ALA A 113 1.62 -8.74 -10.57
C ALA A 113 2.42 -8.02 -11.65
N GLY A 114 3.07 -8.80 -12.50
CA GLY A 114 3.77 -8.40 -13.70
C GLY A 114 3.33 -9.26 -14.88
N TRP A 115 4.11 -9.26 -15.97
CA TRP A 115 3.79 -10.06 -17.14
C TRP A 115 3.96 -11.56 -16.88
N ASP A 116 5.01 -11.95 -16.15
CA ASP A 116 5.41 -13.35 -15.97
C ASP A 116 5.36 -13.80 -14.50
N GLN A 117 5.08 -12.90 -13.58
CA GLN A 117 5.09 -13.19 -12.14
C GLN A 117 3.91 -12.54 -11.43
N ALA A 118 3.38 -13.24 -10.45
CA ALA A 118 2.43 -12.68 -9.50
C ALA A 118 2.75 -13.17 -8.08
N SER A 119 2.42 -12.34 -7.09
CA SER A 119 2.63 -12.71 -5.69
C SER A 119 1.51 -12.18 -4.81
N ILE A 120 1.24 -12.87 -3.72
CA ILE A 120 0.32 -12.43 -2.67
C ILE A 120 0.89 -12.79 -1.30
N GLY A 121 0.77 -11.89 -0.35
CA GLY A 121 1.31 -12.12 0.99
C GLY A 121 0.92 -11.06 1.99
N LEU A 122 1.63 -11.10 3.11
CA LEU A 122 1.49 -10.15 4.20
C LEU A 122 2.63 -9.12 4.14
N ASP A 123 2.28 -7.88 4.29
CA ASP A 123 3.21 -6.76 4.38
C ASP A 123 3.08 -6.08 5.74
N THR A 124 4.20 -5.73 6.35
CA THR A 124 4.24 -4.98 7.60
C THR A 124 5.34 -3.93 7.54
N GLY A 125 5.15 -2.79 8.22
CA GLY A 125 6.15 -1.74 8.22
C GLY A 125 5.96 -0.72 9.32
N LEU A 126 7.05 0.02 9.56
CA LEU A 126 7.12 1.15 10.47
C LEU A 126 7.51 2.40 9.69
N ARG A 127 6.86 3.52 9.97
CA ARG A 127 7.16 4.84 9.39
C ARG A 127 7.43 5.85 10.48
N LEU A 128 8.54 6.55 10.34
CA LEU A 128 8.86 7.74 11.14
C LEU A 128 8.51 8.98 10.30
N GLN A 129 7.68 9.87 10.84
CA GLN A 129 7.09 10.99 10.12
C GLN A 129 7.07 12.26 10.94
N THR A 130 6.89 13.40 10.29
CA THR A 130 6.61 14.65 10.99
C THR A 130 5.13 14.71 11.41
N PRO A 131 4.80 15.29 12.60
CA PRO A 131 3.43 15.44 13.08
C PRO A 131 2.77 16.66 12.43
N THR A 132 2.77 16.72 11.11
CA THR A 132 2.25 17.85 10.34
C THR A 132 1.23 17.38 9.30
N ARG A 133 0.39 18.28 8.83
CA ARG A 133 -0.62 17.99 7.82
C ARG A 133 -0.01 17.50 6.50
N LEU A 134 1.11 18.09 6.08
CA LEU A 134 1.99 17.53 5.05
C LEU A 134 3.18 16.91 5.79
N ALA A 135 3.20 15.59 5.90
CA ALA A 135 4.12 14.83 6.71
C ALA A 135 5.06 14.00 5.83
N PRO A 136 6.28 14.46 5.55
CA PRO A 136 7.29 13.58 5.00
C PRO A 136 7.61 12.46 5.98
N PHE A 137 7.90 11.27 5.45
CA PHE A 137 8.25 10.10 6.23
C PHE A 137 9.39 9.31 5.61
N VAL A 138 10.07 8.56 6.47
CA VAL A 138 10.96 7.46 6.12
C VAL A 138 10.46 6.21 6.82
N GLY A 139 10.64 5.06 6.21
CA GLY A 139 10.16 3.81 6.78
C GLY A 139 11.01 2.62 6.41
N ILE A 140 10.72 1.52 7.09
CA ILE A 140 11.22 0.19 6.77
C ILE A 140 10.07 -0.79 6.87
N GLY A 141 10.03 -1.77 5.99
CA GLY A 141 9.01 -2.81 6.02
C GLY A 141 9.56 -4.14 5.56
N GLY A 142 8.69 -5.15 5.67
CA GLY A 142 8.94 -6.50 5.20
C GLY A 142 7.66 -7.09 4.62
N TYR A 143 7.84 -7.90 3.61
CA TYR A 143 6.82 -8.68 2.94
C TYR A 143 7.17 -10.16 3.04
N ALA A 144 6.17 -11.01 3.20
CA ALA A 144 6.30 -12.46 3.09
C ALA A 144 5.04 -13.02 2.43
N GLY A 145 5.21 -13.86 1.41
CA GLY A 145 4.10 -14.38 0.65
C GLY A 145 4.48 -15.51 -0.28
N MET A 146 3.52 -15.89 -1.11
CA MET A 146 3.67 -16.86 -2.18
C MET A 146 3.90 -16.12 -3.49
N ASN A 147 4.77 -16.67 -4.32
CA ASN A 147 5.05 -16.21 -5.66
C ASN A 147 4.73 -17.32 -6.66
N TRP A 148 4.25 -16.98 -7.82
CA TRP A 148 4.13 -17.87 -8.96
C TRP A 148 4.65 -17.17 -10.21
N GLU A 149 5.37 -17.93 -11.01
CA GLU A 149 6.03 -17.49 -12.21
C GLU A 149 5.59 -18.37 -13.39
N THR A 150 5.35 -17.75 -14.52
CA THR A 150 5.15 -18.47 -15.78
C THR A 150 6.52 -18.75 -16.39
N VAL A 151 6.83 -20.02 -16.59
CA VAL A 151 8.10 -20.50 -17.16
C VAL A 151 7.86 -21.15 -18.51
N GLU A 152 8.85 -21.09 -19.40
CA GLU A 152 8.83 -21.84 -20.67
C GLU A 152 8.90 -23.34 -20.37
N ALA A 153 8.00 -24.12 -20.97
CA ALA A 153 7.82 -25.56 -20.74
C ALA A 153 8.07 -26.39 -22.01
N ASP A 154 8.89 -25.90 -22.93
CA ASP A 154 9.14 -26.47 -24.26
C ASP A 154 9.75 -27.89 -24.22
N ASP A 155 10.26 -28.38 -23.09
CA ASP A 155 11.04 -29.65 -22.95
C ASP A 155 10.66 -30.44 -21.66
N ASP A 156 9.45 -30.34 -21.12
CA ASP A 156 9.06 -31.00 -19.86
C ASP A 156 8.36 -32.36 -20.05
N GLY A 157 8.02 -32.73 -21.28
CA GLY A 157 7.35 -33.97 -21.62
C GLY A 157 5.84 -33.97 -21.35
N VAL A 158 5.25 -32.83 -21.14
CA VAL A 158 3.81 -32.61 -20.87
C VAL A 158 3.22 -31.76 -22.01
N ASP A 159 1.98 -32.00 -22.36
CA ASP A 159 1.18 -31.16 -23.24
C ASP A 159 0.49 -30.11 -22.33
N ASN A 160 1.09 -28.91 -22.23
CA ASN A 160 0.69 -27.89 -21.26
C ASN A 160 -0.51 -27.05 -21.74
N ASP A 161 -0.87 -27.10 -23.03
CA ASP A 161 -2.01 -26.39 -23.59
C ASP A 161 -3.18 -27.30 -24.05
N ASP A 162 -3.05 -28.65 -23.85
CA ASP A 162 -4.04 -29.68 -24.19
C ASP A 162 -4.37 -29.73 -25.69
N ASP A 163 -3.43 -29.39 -26.59
CA ASP A 163 -3.64 -29.43 -28.03
C ASP A 163 -3.30 -30.80 -28.68
N GLY A 164 -2.64 -31.69 -27.92
CA GLY A 164 -2.25 -33.06 -28.31
C GLY A 164 -0.83 -33.18 -28.82
N ILE A 165 -0.04 -32.12 -28.76
CA ILE A 165 1.38 -32.11 -29.12
C ILE A 165 2.13 -31.80 -27.81
N THR A 166 3.17 -32.53 -27.50
CA THR A 166 4.04 -32.36 -26.32
C THR A 166 5.33 -31.66 -26.73
N ASP A 167 5.86 -30.82 -25.83
CA ASP A 167 7.16 -30.16 -26.00
C ASP A 167 7.20 -29.24 -27.23
N GLU A 168 6.12 -28.55 -27.53
CA GLU A 168 6.14 -27.60 -28.61
C GLU A 168 6.58 -26.21 -28.18
N ARG A 169 7.08 -25.46 -29.13
CA ARG A 169 7.63 -24.15 -28.91
C ARG A 169 6.54 -23.13 -28.49
N GLY A 170 6.65 -22.59 -27.31
CA GLY A 170 5.73 -21.60 -26.75
C GLY A 170 4.75 -22.19 -25.74
N GLU A 171 4.98 -23.44 -25.31
CA GLU A 171 4.32 -23.99 -24.12
C GLU A 171 4.82 -23.29 -22.86
N GLU A 172 3.88 -22.99 -21.96
CA GLU A 172 4.12 -22.30 -20.69
C GLU A 172 3.55 -23.12 -19.54
N ASP A 173 4.32 -23.27 -18.45
CA ASP A 173 3.85 -23.84 -17.20
C ASP A 173 3.86 -22.77 -16.09
N THR A 174 3.09 -23.00 -15.03
CA THR A 174 3.04 -22.14 -13.85
C THR A 174 3.76 -22.79 -12.69
N GLU A 175 4.95 -22.31 -12.38
CA GLU A 175 5.72 -22.76 -11.24
C GLU A 175 5.34 -21.97 -9.98
N TYR A 176 5.17 -22.71 -8.86
CA TYR A 176 4.81 -22.14 -7.56
C TYR A 176 6.02 -22.12 -6.63
N ASP A 177 6.45 -20.93 -6.25
CA ASP A 177 7.39 -20.75 -5.13
C ASP A 177 6.64 -20.27 -3.89
N LEU A 178 6.67 -21.09 -2.84
CA LEU A 178 5.88 -20.89 -1.63
C LEU A 178 6.46 -19.84 -0.66
N THR A 179 7.65 -19.31 -0.90
CA THR A 179 8.35 -18.51 0.11
C THR A 179 9.13 -17.32 -0.44
N MET A 180 8.45 -16.38 -1.04
CA MET A 180 9.07 -15.08 -1.31
C MET A 180 9.02 -14.21 -0.06
N ALA A 181 10.17 -13.72 0.40
CA ALA A 181 10.26 -12.70 1.42
C ALA A 181 11.03 -11.47 0.91
N SER A 182 10.67 -10.30 1.38
CA SER A 182 11.35 -9.05 1.03
C SER A 182 11.48 -8.15 2.24
N ILE A 183 12.56 -7.39 2.29
CA ILE A 183 12.71 -6.23 3.16
C ILE A 183 12.86 -4.99 2.28
N TYR A 184 12.38 -3.84 2.77
CA TYR A 184 12.50 -2.62 1.99
C TYR A 184 12.57 -1.37 2.83
N PRO A 185 13.46 -0.42 2.47
CA PRO A 185 13.34 0.98 2.84
C PRO A 185 12.17 1.62 2.09
N GLU A 186 11.53 2.59 2.72
CA GLU A 186 10.44 3.36 2.15
C GLU A 186 10.64 4.85 2.45
N VAL A 187 10.32 5.69 1.48
CA VAL A 187 10.27 7.15 1.65
C VAL A 187 8.99 7.69 1.02
N GLY A 188 8.47 8.79 1.57
CA GLY A 188 7.27 9.37 1.00
C GLY A 188 6.75 10.57 1.78
N ALA A 189 5.51 10.92 1.49
CA ALA A 189 4.80 11.96 2.22
C ALA A 189 3.32 11.63 2.37
N HIS A 190 2.77 12.02 3.50
CA HIS A 190 1.35 12.02 3.79
C HIS A 190 0.78 13.42 3.61
N PHE A 191 -0.43 13.50 3.09
CA PHE A 191 -1.22 14.72 3.08
C PHE A 191 -2.58 14.45 3.72
N TRP A 192 -2.83 15.07 4.87
CA TRP A 192 -4.10 15.01 5.54
C TRP A 192 -5.10 15.97 4.89
N TRP A 193 -6.01 15.42 4.11
CA TRP A 193 -7.10 16.19 3.52
C TRP A 193 -8.10 16.64 4.58
N THR A 194 -8.48 15.68 5.45
CA THR A 194 -9.33 15.93 6.63
C THR A 194 -8.70 15.27 7.86
N PRO A 195 -9.20 15.48 9.09
CA PRO A 195 -8.75 14.74 10.27
C PRO A 195 -8.90 13.21 10.16
N HIS A 196 -9.75 12.75 9.27
CA HIS A 196 -10.08 11.33 9.08
C HIS A 196 -9.59 10.75 7.77
N ALA A 197 -9.20 11.57 6.80
CA ALA A 197 -8.78 11.12 5.46
C ALA A 197 -7.39 11.61 5.12
N ARG A 198 -6.54 10.68 4.68
CA ARG A 198 -5.14 10.92 4.37
C ARG A 198 -4.77 10.35 3.02
N LEU A 199 -4.14 11.16 2.18
CA LEU A 199 -3.46 10.75 0.96
C LEU A 199 -2.00 10.42 1.29
N THR A 200 -1.42 9.46 0.60
CA THR A 200 -0.02 9.05 0.74
C THR A 200 0.60 8.90 -0.63
N GLY A 201 1.81 9.44 -0.82
CA GLY A 201 2.69 9.11 -1.92
C GLY A 201 3.94 8.43 -1.36
N PHE A 202 4.43 7.36 -2.00
CA PHE A 202 5.57 6.61 -1.50
C PHE A 202 6.46 6.05 -2.62
N GLY A 203 7.72 5.79 -2.26
CA GLY A 203 8.67 5.00 -3.02
C GLY A 203 9.29 3.95 -2.12
N ARG A 204 9.42 2.71 -2.61
CA ARG A 204 10.01 1.56 -1.91
C ARG A 204 11.03 0.88 -2.81
N TYR A 205 12.03 0.25 -2.20
CA TYR A 205 12.92 -0.66 -2.91
C TYR A 205 12.89 -2.02 -2.23
N TRP A 206 12.24 -2.99 -2.85
CA TRP A 206 12.17 -4.36 -2.34
C TRP A 206 13.47 -5.11 -2.63
N VAL A 207 14.10 -5.61 -1.58
CA VAL A 207 15.21 -6.56 -1.64
C VAL A 207 14.63 -7.93 -1.32
N THR A 208 14.62 -8.83 -2.30
CA THR A 208 13.89 -10.10 -2.23
C THR A 208 14.81 -11.28 -1.98
N THR A 209 14.24 -12.40 -1.47
CA THR A 209 14.94 -13.68 -1.32
C THR A 209 15.18 -14.39 -2.64
N ASP A 210 14.44 -14.04 -3.70
CA ASP A 210 14.50 -14.67 -5.02
C ASP A 210 15.66 -14.14 -5.89
N GLY A 211 16.64 -13.51 -5.23
CA GLY A 211 17.81 -12.98 -5.88
C GLY A 211 17.68 -11.55 -6.36
N ARG A 212 18.83 -10.95 -6.71
CA ARG A 212 18.92 -9.52 -7.04
C ARG A 212 18.13 -9.13 -8.30
N GLU A 213 17.89 -10.06 -9.19
CA GLU A 213 17.13 -9.82 -10.42
C GLU A 213 15.63 -9.61 -10.15
N SER A 214 15.15 -10.16 -9.02
CA SER A 214 13.79 -10.02 -8.55
C SER A 214 13.58 -8.79 -7.64
N ASP A 215 14.64 -8.05 -7.31
CA ASP A 215 14.53 -6.78 -6.60
C ASP A 215 13.68 -5.79 -7.39
N ALA A 216 12.85 -5.01 -6.67
CA ALA A 216 11.87 -4.13 -7.32
C ALA A 216 11.89 -2.70 -6.78
N TRP A 217 11.85 -1.74 -7.69
CA TRP A 217 11.45 -0.37 -7.39
C TRP A 217 9.93 -0.27 -7.46
N ILE A 218 9.30 0.32 -6.44
CA ILE A 218 7.86 0.55 -6.37
C ILE A 218 7.61 2.01 -6.08
N VAL A 219 6.80 2.66 -6.91
CA VAL A 219 6.35 4.04 -6.70
C VAL A 219 4.82 4.04 -6.76
N GLY A 220 4.20 4.61 -5.75
CA GLY A 220 2.75 4.53 -5.65
C GLY A 220 2.11 5.59 -4.77
N GLY A 221 0.81 5.42 -4.61
CA GLY A 221 -0.02 6.25 -3.76
C GLY A 221 -1.11 5.46 -3.07
N GLY A 222 -1.69 6.05 -2.02
CA GLY A 222 -2.75 5.40 -1.26
C GLY A 222 -3.67 6.41 -0.58
N LEU A 223 -4.78 5.87 -0.12
CA LEU A 223 -5.80 6.57 0.64
C LEU A 223 -6.04 5.82 1.96
N ALA A 224 -6.08 6.55 3.06
CA ALA A 224 -6.37 5.98 4.37
C ALA A 224 -7.50 6.73 5.07
N PHE A 225 -8.30 5.99 5.84
CA PHE A 225 -9.39 6.52 6.66
C PHE A 225 -9.17 6.11 8.10
N PHE A 226 -9.15 7.09 9.00
CA PHE A 226 -8.84 6.93 10.42
C PHE A 226 -10.08 7.13 11.29
N ARG A 227 -10.11 6.36 12.37
CA ARG A 227 -11.02 6.52 13.49
C ARG A 227 -10.18 6.83 14.73
N LYS A 228 -10.72 7.63 15.60
CA LYS A 228 -10.21 7.85 16.94
C LYS A 228 -11.27 7.51 17.94
#